data_49e120af5ca3897d2eb40ad28c6da881
#
_entry.id   49e120af5ca3897d2eb40ad28c6da881
#
_cell.length_a   1.000
_cell.length_b   1.000
_cell.length_c   1.000
_cell.angle_alpha   90.00
_cell.angle_beta   90.00
_cell.angle_gamma   90.00
#
_symmetry.space_group_name_H-M   'P 1'
#
loop_
_entity.id
_entity.type
_entity.pdbx_description
1 polymer ?
#
loop_
_entity_poly.entity_id
_entity_poly.type
_entity_poly.pdbx_seq_one_letter_code
_entity_poly.pdbx_strand_id
1 'polypeptide(L)'
;ALGASVIEKHLTLDRTWDGPDHSASLEPVEFRRMVEEIRSVESAMGTGEKAPHSCEVKNLAIARKSLVAARRINRGTKIQEDDLIAKRAGKGRSPMEYWDLVDSEAIKDFKPDDLV
;
A
#
# COMPACT_ATOMS: atom_id res chain seq x y z
N ALA A 1 8.56 15.73 -8.13
CA ALA A 1 7.45 15.53 -7.19
C ALA A 1 6.35 16.60 -7.35
N LEU A 2 6.69 17.85 -7.63
CA LEU A 2 5.72 18.95 -7.77
C LEU A 2 5.11 19.06 -9.19
N GLY A 3 5.33 18.11 -10.07
CA GLY A 3 4.72 18.06 -11.40
C GLY A 3 5.57 18.66 -12.53
N ALA A 4 6.80 19.08 -12.26
CA ALA A 4 7.71 19.49 -13.32
C ALA A 4 8.04 18.31 -14.24
N SER A 5 7.86 18.49 -15.54
CA SER A 5 8.17 17.49 -16.58
C SER A 5 9.50 17.75 -17.29
N VAL A 6 10.01 18.97 -17.18
CA VAL A 6 11.29 19.39 -17.77
C VAL A 6 12.05 20.22 -16.74
N ILE A 7 13.32 19.99 -16.59
CA ILE A 7 14.24 20.77 -15.75
C ILE A 7 15.41 21.20 -16.63
N GLU A 8 15.62 22.52 -16.69
CA GLU A 8 16.75 23.14 -17.38
C GLU A 8 17.73 23.69 -16.33
N LYS A 9 19.02 23.44 -16.54
CA LYS A 9 20.07 23.94 -15.63
C LYS A 9 21.35 24.19 -16.41
N HIS A 10 21.96 25.35 -16.15
CA HIS A 10 23.27 25.70 -16.73
C HIS A 10 24.35 24.72 -16.23
N LEU A 11 25.23 24.32 -17.13
CA LEU A 11 26.39 23.44 -16.90
C LEU A 11 27.68 24.20 -17.21
N THR A 12 28.66 24.08 -16.30
CA THR A 12 30.03 24.57 -16.52
C THR A 12 31.04 23.50 -16.14
N LEU A 13 32.24 23.59 -16.71
CA LEU A 13 33.34 22.72 -16.27
C LEU A 13 34.02 23.27 -14.99
N ASP A 14 33.95 24.59 -14.76
CA ASP A 14 34.53 25.23 -13.61
C ASP A 14 33.74 26.51 -13.25
N ARG A 15 33.24 26.61 -12.03
CA ARG A 15 32.48 27.76 -11.54
C ARG A 15 33.32 29.00 -11.34
N THR A 16 34.65 28.85 -11.26
CA THR A 16 35.57 29.97 -11.01
C THR A 16 35.94 30.74 -12.28
N TRP A 17 35.49 30.26 -13.44
CA TRP A 17 35.73 30.96 -14.71
C TRP A 17 35.00 32.29 -14.76
N ASP A 18 35.64 33.24 -15.42
CA ASP A 18 35.05 34.56 -15.68
C ASP A 18 33.89 34.42 -16.67
N GLY A 19 32.76 35.00 -16.32
CA GLY A 19 31.55 35.01 -17.13
C GLY A 19 30.27 35.10 -16.31
N PRO A 20 29.16 35.48 -16.92
CA PRO A 20 27.95 35.80 -16.17
C PRO A 20 27.29 34.57 -15.51
N ASP A 21 27.44 33.36 -16.05
CA ASP A 21 26.64 32.21 -15.66
C ASP A 21 27.45 31.10 -14.97
N HIS A 22 28.79 31.13 -15.01
CA HIS A 22 29.62 30.06 -14.44
C HIS A 22 29.38 29.84 -12.95
N SER A 23 29.32 30.92 -12.17
CA SER A 23 29.12 30.85 -10.70
C SER A 23 27.75 30.28 -10.31
N ALA A 24 26.75 30.39 -11.18
CA ALA A 24 25.39 29.90 -10.97
C ALA A 24 25.14 28.53 -11.63
N SER A 25 26.12 28.00 -12.35
CA SER A 25 26.02 26.71 -13.07
C SER A 25 26.36 25.53 -12.17
N LEU A 26 25.92 24.33 -12.56
CA LEU A 26 26.39 23.08 -11.95
C LEU A 26 27.63 22.56 -12.68
N GLU A 27 28.57 22.01 -11.91
CA GLU A 27 29.69 21.25 -12.47
C GLU A 27 29.25 19.81 -12.82
N PRO A 28 30.01 19.05 -13.65
CA PRO A 28 29.57 17.75 -14.17
C PRO A 28 29.17 16.74 -13.11
N VAL A 29 29.86 16.73 -11.96
CA VAL A 29 29.55 15.82 -10.86
C VAL A 29 28.20 16.16 -10.22
N GLU A 30 27.96 17.44 -10.00
CA GLU A 30 26.71 17.93 -9.41
C GLU A 30 25.54 17.77 -10.37
N PHE A 31 25.76 17.99 -11.67
CA PHE A 31 24.75 17.78 -12.69
C PHE A 31 24.33 16.30 -12.77
N ARG A 32 25.31 15.39 -12.73
CA ARG A 32 25.02 13.95 -12.64
C ARG A 32 24.18 13.63 -11.42
N ARG A 33 24.57 14.12 -10.24
CA ARG A 33 23.85 13.91 -8.99
C ARG A 33 22.41 14.42 -9.08
N MET A 34 22.19 15.60 -9.65
CA MET A 34 20.85 16.14 -9.89
C MET A 34 19.99 15.18 -10.72
N VAL A 35 20.56 14.62 -11.81
CA VAL A 35 19.86 13.66 -12.67
C VAL A 35 19.50 12.39 -11.88
N GLU A 36 20.45 11.84 -11.13
CA GLU A 36 20.23 10.64 -10.29
C GLU A 36 19.14 10.87 -9.24
N GLU A 37 19.15 12.03 -8.59
CA GLU A 37 18.12 12.41 -7.60
C GLU A 37 16.74 12.55 -8.26
N ILE A 38 16.64 13.14 -9.46
CA ILE A 38 15.39 13.21 -10.23
C ILE A 38 14.87 11.81 -10.53
N ARG A 39 15.71 10.89 -11.03
CA ARG A 39 15.32 9.50 -11.34
C ARG A 39 14.87 8.74 -10.08
N SER A 40 15.53 8.99 -8.95
CA SER A 40 15.12 8.42 -7.67
C SER A 40 13.73 8.90 -7.24
N VAL A 41 13.44 10.19 -7.39
CA VAL A 41 12.11 10.75 -7.11
C VAL A 41 11.06 10.17 -8.05
N GLU A 42 11.34 10.07 -9.36
CA GLU A 42 10.42 9.47 -10.34
C GLU A 42 10.07 8.02 -9.94
N SER A 43 11.08 7.23 -9.55
CA SER A 43 10.87 5.86 -9.09
C SER A 43 10.02 5.81 -7.80
N ALA A 44 10.26 6.73 -6.86
CA ALA A 44 9.52 6.78 -5.60
C ALA A 44 8.07 7.24 -5.77
N MET A 45 7.75 8.01 -6.81
CA MET A 45 6.37 8.43 -7.12
C MET A 45 5.45 7.26 -7.48
N GLY A 46 6.01 6.18 -8.03
CA GLY A 46 5.25 5.00 -8.44
C GLY A 46 4.20 5.29 -9.52
N THR A 47 3.21 4.44 -9.61
CA THR A 47 2.13 4.55 -10.60
C THR A 47 0.88 5.27 -10.10
N GLY A 48 0.78 5.50 -8.78
CA GLY A 48 -0.44 6.00 -8.12
C GLY A 48 -1.55 4.95 -7.98
N GLU A 49 -1.37 3.74 -8.50
CA GLU A 49 -2.31 2.63 -8.35
C GLU A 49 -2.17 2.01 -6.96
N LYS A 50 -3.27 1.99 -6.20
CA LYS A 50 -3.31 1.34 -4.89
C LYS A 50 -3.56 -0.16 -5.04
N ALA A 51 -2.48 -0.92 -5.24
CA ALA A 51 -2.51 -2.37 -5.28
C ALA A 51 -1.39 -2.95 -4.41
N PRO A 52 -1.55 -4.19 -3.90
CA PRO A 52 -0.46 -4.87 -3.22
C PRO A 52 0.74 -5.03 -4.15
N HIS A 53 1.92 -4.62 -3.70
CA HIS A 53 3.14 -4.79 -4.47
C HIS A 53 3.55 -6.27 -4.54
N SER A 54 4.32 -6.66 -5.57
CA SER A 54 4.73 -8.06 -5.78
C SER A 54 5.43 -8.69 -4.56
N CYS A 55 6.20 -7.91 -3.81
CA CYS A 55 6.84 -8.35 -2.57
C CYS A 55 5.85 -8.61 -1.41
N GLU A 56 4.65 -8.00 -1.43
CA GLU A 56 3.62 -8.13 -0.39
C GLU A 56 2.66 -9.30 -0.67
N VAL A 57 2.50 -9.71 -1.94
CA VAL A 57 1.54 -10.74 -2.36
C VAL A 57 1.70 -12.03 -1.56
N LYS A 58 2.94 -12.46 -1.30
CA LYS A 58 3.22 -13.67 -0.52
C LYS A 58 2.70 -13.59 0.92
N ASN A 59 2.64 -12.40 1.50
CA ASN A 59 2.22 -12.17 2.88
C ASN A 59 0.72 -11.94 3.02
N LEU A 60 -0.03 -11.71 1.93
CA LEU A 60 -1.46 -11.40 1.99
C LEU A 60 -2.26 -12.47 2.72
N ALA A 61 -1.98 -13.75 2.44
CA ALA A 61 -2.70 -14.86 3.05
C ALA A 61 -2.50 -14.97 4.57
N ILE A 62 -1.37 -14.49 5.08
CA ILE A 62 -1.01 -14.53 6.52
C ILE A 62 -1.40 -13.22 7.20
N ALA A 63 -1.21 -12.10 6.51
CA ALA A 63 -1.38 -10.77 7.10
C ALA A 63 -2.84 -10.31 7.15
N ARG A 64 -3.65 -10.69 6.15
CA ARG A 64 -5.07 -10.29 6.09
C ARG A 64 -5.87 -10.97 7.18
N LYS A 65 -6.79 -10.21 7.75
CA LYS A 65 -7.79 -10.75 8.68
C LYS A 65 -8.94 -11.39 7.89
N SER A 66 -9.57 -12.38 8.53
CA SER A 66 -10.81 -13.00 8.10
C SER A 66 -11.85 -12.89 9.20
N LEU A 67 -13.13 -12.97 8.84
CA LEU A 67 -14.22 -13.06 9.81
C LEU A 67 -14.26 -14.45 10.42
N VAL A 68 -14.32 -14.49 11.75
CA VAL A 68 -14.48 -15.70 12.54
C VAL A 68 -15.62 -15.53 13.54
N ALA A 69 -16.19 -16.64 14.00
CA ALA A 69 -17.18 -16.62 15.07
C ALA A 69 -16.51 -16.17 16.37
N ALA A 70 -17.06 -15.13 17.02
CA ALA A 70 -16.62 -14.66 18.32
C ALA A 70 -17.08 -15.60 19.45
N ARG A 71 -18.21 -16.27 19.25
CA ARG A 71 -18.85 -17.22 20.15
C ARG A 71 -19.52 -18.34 19.35
N ARG A 72 -20.11 -19.30 20.04
CA ARG A 72 -20.88 -20.36 19.39
C ARG A 72 -22.11 -19.79 18.68
N ILE A 73 -22.29 -20.14 17.41
CA ILE A 73 -23.46 -19.81 16.60
C ILE A 73 -24.07 -21.13 16.13
N ASN A 74 -25.35 -21.35 16.40
CA ASN A 74 -26.02 -22.58 15.97
C ASN A 74 -26.56 -22.40 14.54
N ARG A 75 -26.55 -23.49 13.78
CA ARG A 75 -27.16 -23.53 12.44
C ARG A 75 -28.60 -23.02 12.48
N GLY A 76 -28.98 -22.24 11.47
CA GLY A 76 -30.35 -21.70 11.32
C GLY A 76 -30.64 -20.50 12.18
N THR A 77 -29.71 -20.02 13.02
CA THR A 77 -29.88 -18.78 13.76
C THR A 77 -29.36 -17.59 12.96
N LYS A 78 -29.96 -16.42 13.17
CA LYS A 78 -29.45 -15.19 12.58
C LYS A 78 -28.16 -14.77 13.25
N ILE A 79 -27.16 -14.46 12.46
CA ILE A 79 -25.86 -13.96 12.90
C ILE A 79 -26.03 -12.52 13.37
N GLN A 80 -25.66 -12.24 14.62
CA GLN A 80 -25.71 -10.91 15.22
C GLN A 80 -24.34 -10.21 15.09
N GLU A 81 -24.30 -8.90 15.27
CA GLU A 81 -23.06 -8.12 15.22
C GLU A 81 -21.98 -8.67 16.16
N ASP A 82 -22.33 -9.01 17.40
CA ASP A 82 -21.42 -9.54 18.41
C ASP A 82 -20.97 -11.01 18.14
N ASP A 83 -21.55 -11.67 17.15
CA ASP A 83 -21.18 -13.03 16.78
C ASP A 83 -19.91 -13.07 15.91
N LEU A 84 -19.49 -11.94 15.34
CA LEU A 84 -18.42 -11.85 14.38
C LEU A 84 -17.24 -11.01 14.89
N ILE A 85 -16.02 -11.50 14.64
CA ILE A 85 -14.80 -10.77 14.94
C ILE A 85 -13.77 -10.97 13.82
N ALA A 86 -12.92 -9.98 13.55
CA ALA A 86 -11.87 -10.05 12.54
C ALA A 86 -10.54 -10.49 13.16
N LYS A 87 -10.07 -11.70 12.83
CA LYS A 87 -8.79 -12.27 13.27
C LYS A 87 -7.92 -12.72 12.09
N ARG A 88 -6.61 -12.90 12.32
CA ARG A 88 -5.70 -13.53 11.35
C ARG A 88 -5.85 -15.05 11.44
N ALA A 89 -6.91 -15.58 10.88
CA ALA A 89 -7.31 -16.99 10.97
C ALA A 89 -7.11 -17.77 9.66
N GLY A 90 -6.36 -17.21 8.70
CA GLY A 90 -6.14 -17.83 7.41
C GLY A 90 -7.10 -17.35 6.33
N LYS A 91 -7.40 -18.21 5.35
CA LYS A 91 -8.26 -17.89 4.21
C LYS A 91 -9.74 -18.05 4.58
N GLY A 92 -10.38 -16.96 4.92
CA GLY A 92 -11.81 -16.87 5.18
C GLY A 92 -12.42 -15.63 4.52
N ARG A 93 -13.66 -15.31 4.87
CA ARG A 93 -14.35 -14.11 4.37
C ARG A 93 -13.66 -12.84 4.83
N SER A 94 -13.59 -11.87 3.94
CA SER A 94 -13.02 -10.56 4.25
C SER A 94 -13.82 -9.85 5.35
N PRO A 95 -13.16 -9.10 6.26
CA PRO A 95 -13.87 -8.20 7.17
C PRO A 95 -14.75 -7.16 6.47
N MET A 96 -14.50 -6.89 5.19
CA MET A 96 -15.34 -5.98 4.38
C MET A 96 -16.73 -6.57 4.09
N GLU A 97 -16.91 -7.89 4.24
CA GLU A 97 -18.17 -8.61 4.06
C GLU A 97 -18.97 -8.71 5.38
N TYR A 98 -18.55 -8.00 6.43
CA TYR A 98 -19.17 -8.08 7.76
C TYR A 98 -20.67 -7.82 7.71
N TRP A 99 -21.08 -6.74 7.03
CA TRP A 99 -22.48 -6.33 6.95
C TRP A 99 -23.33 -7.25 6.06
N ASP A 100 -22.70 -8.00 5.16
CA ASP A 100 -23.41 -9.00 4.32
C ASP A 100 -23.77 -10.26 5.15
N LEU A 101 -23.03 -10.48 6.25
CA LEU A 101 -23.23 -11.63 7.15
C LEU A 101 -24.17 -11.32 8.31
N VAL A 102 -24.16 -10.10 8.82
CA VAL A 102 -25.08 -9.69 9.88
C VAL A 102 -26.52 -9.85 9.40
N ASP A 103 -27.40 -10.38 10.24
CA ASP A 103 -28.79 -10.75 9.95
C ASP A 103 -28.99 -11.90 8.93
N SER A 104 -27.91 -12.45 8.34
CA SER A 104 -27.98 -13.69 7.56
C SER A 104 -28.15 -14.92 8.46
N GLU A 105 -28.63 -16.01 7.90
CA GLU A 105 -28.81 -17.26 8.62
C GLU A 105 -27.51 -18.10 8.62
N ALA A 106 -27.10 -18.60 9.78
CA ALA A 106 -25.94 -19.47 9.90
C ALA A 106 -26.18 -20.81 9.19
N ILE A 107 -25.35 -21.11 8.19
CA ILE A 107 -25.47 -22.32 7.34
C ILE A 107 -25.04 -23.60 8.04
N LYS A 108 -24.28 -23.52 9.14
CA LYS A 108 -23.78 -24.62 9.96
C LYS A 108 -23.58 -24.15 11.40
N ASP A 109 -23.27 -25.06 12.31
CA ASP A 109 -22.80 -24.70 13.64
C ASP A 109 -21.37 -24.16 13.55
N PHE A 110 -21.12 -23.02 14.20
CA PHE A 110 -19.80 -22.44 14.37
C PHE A 110 -19.40 -22.47 15.84
N LYS A 111 -18.16 -22.86 16.10
CA LYS A 111 -17.51 -22.70 17.41
C LYS A 111 -16.74 -21.36 17.42
N PRO A 112 -16.37 -20.85 18.61
CA PRO A 112 -15.45 -19.72 18.69
C PRO A 112 -14.20 -19.97 17.83
N ASP A 113 -13.79 -18.94 17.07
CA ASP A 113 -12.66 -18.94 16.14
C ASP A 113 -12.85 -19.73 14.84
N ASP A 114 -13.99 -20.38 14.62
CA ASP A 114 -14.29 -20.97 13.30
C ASP A 114 -14.44 -19.88 12.25
N LEU A 115 -13.91 -20.13 11.04
CA LEU A 115 -14.12 -19.28 9.86
C LEU A 115 -15.61 -19.30 9.45
N VAL A 116 -16.18 -18.09 9.29
CA VAL A 116 -17.58 -17.90 8.90
C VAL A 116 -17.75 -17.76 7.39
#